data_74fc01c8ae6fd9b785084863fffc94d6
#
_entry.id   74fc01c8ae6fd9b785084863fffc94d6
#
_cell.length_a   1.000
_cell.length_b   1.000
_cell.length_c   1.000
_cell.angle_alpha   90.00
_cell.angle_beta   90.00
_cell.angle_gamma   90.00
#
_symmetry.space_group_name_H-M   'P 1'
#
loop_
_entity.id
_entity.type
_entity.pdbx_description
1 polymer ?
#
loop_
_entity_poly.entity_id
_entity_poly.type
_entity_poly.pdbx_seq_one_letter_code
_entity_poly.pdbx_strand_id
1 'polypeptide(L)'
;NRRYKMAYFDFAQDKKNEYPGLCVAFSADGIRWEKYSRAPLLKSSYGSYGQAVPFDSDLDQPWDVPLSMSDAVDVIYDPRRKVYALYGKMWIDGPDGGMYWKHGMGRTESENFVDWKTPELLCVPDESDPAHVEFHTSPVFFYQDVYFCLNQILNRDVQGGVIDIELGISRDGINWHRPFRSHFFLSRSGHDQFDGGSIFTNSTPVILDDEIRFYYGGYSQGATGADDYNHVSGVGLAVLQRDRFAGLTPVSLSDQSTLRKPLQNIGQITLKPIILANWDQIFLNADAS
;
A
#
# COMPACT_ATOMS: atom_id res chain seq x y z
N ASN A 1 -10.41 -24.62 -14.81
CA ASN A 1 -10.34 -24.49 -13.36
C ASN A 1 -9.53 -23.23 -12.98
N ARG A 2 -10.17 -22.26 -12.31
CA ARG A 2 -9.57 -20.95 -11.95
C ARG A 2 -9.21 -20.90 -10.45
N ARG A 3 -8.55 -21.95 -9.95
CA ARG A 3 -8.20 -22.06 -8.53
C ARG A 3 -7.28 -20.92 -8.08
N TYR A 4 -6.25 -20.65 -8.88
CA TYR A 4 -5.31 -19.56 -8.63
C TYR A 4 -5.63 -18.40 -9.56
N LYS A 5 -5.45 -17.19 -9.06
CA LYS A 5 -5.74 -15.92 -9.74
C LYS A 5 -4.55 -15.00 -9.57
N MET A 6 -4.19 -14.30 -10.62
CA MET A 6 -3.12 -13.31 -10.63
C MET A 6 -3.66 -12.02 -11.25
N ALA A 7 -3.49 -10.92 -10.54
CA ALA A 7 -3.66 -9.58 -11.07
C ALA A 7 -2.26 -9.01 -11.34
N TYR A 8 -2.08 -8.36 -12.46
CA TYR A 8 -0.81 -7.77 -12.86
C TYR A 8 -1.03 -6.60 -13.81
N PHE A 9 -0.07 -5.71 -13.82
CA PHE A 9 -0.03 -4.65 -14.82
C PHE A 9 0.74 -5.13 -16.05
N ASP A 10 0.20 -4.86 -17.24
CA ASP A 10 0.87 -5.18 -18.51
C ASP A 10 0.39 -4.22 -19.59
N PHE A 11 1.16 -4.15 -20.66
CA PHE A 11 0.81 -3.48 -21.90
C PHE A 11 0.10 -4.49 -22.82
N ALA A 12 -1.22 -4.54 -22.72
CA ALA A 12 -2.00 -5.39 -23.60
C ALA A 12 -2.04 -4.80 -25.00
N GLN A 13 -1.85 -5.64 -26.02
CA GLN A 13 -1.86 -5.21 -27.40
C GLN A 13 -3.13 -5.68 -28.11
N ASP A 14 -3.79 -4.77 -28.78
CA ASP A 14 -4.61 -5.13 -29.93
C ASP A 14 -3.81 -4.98 -31.24
N LYS A 15 -4.43 -5.30 -32.38
CA LYS A 15 -3.73 -5.27 -33.68
C LYS A 15 -3.19 -3.89 -34.11
N LYS A 16 -3.50 -2.82 -33.38
CA LYS A 16 -3.17 -1.46 -33.77
C LYS A 16 -2.60 -0.61 -32.63
N ASN A 17 -2.96 -0.90 -31.38
CA ASN A 17 -2.65 -0.04 -30.26
C ASN A 17 -2.21 -0.86 -29.05
N GLU A 18 -1.35 -0.30 -28.25
CA GLU A 18 -0.92 -0.83 -26.96
C GLU A 18 -1.67 -0.11 -25.84
N TYR A 19 -2.34 -0.88 -24.99
CA TYR A 19 -3.11 -0.35 -23.87
C TYR A 19 -2.54 -0.87 -22.56
N PRO A 20 -1.90 -0.02 -21.75
CA PRO A 20 -1.47 -0.41 -20.43
C PRO A 20 -2.66 -0.55 -19.48
N GLY A 21 -2.57 -1.45 -18.52
CA GLY A 21 -3.59 -1.55 -17.51
C GLY A 21 -3.58 -2.83 -16.70
N LEU A 22 -4.62 -2.98 -15.89
CA LEU A 22 -4.84 -4.17 -15.10
C LEU A 22 -5.19 -5.36 -15.98
N CYS A 23 -4.37 -6.37 -15.91
CA CYS A 23 -4.56 -7.66 -16.53
C CYS A 23 -4.76 -8.75 -15.47
N VAL A 24 -5.41 -9.84 -15.85
CA VAL A 24 -5.57 -11.00 -14.96
C VAL A 24 -5.22 -12.29 -15.69
N ALA A 25 -4.72 -13.24 -14.93
CA ALA A 25 -4.46 -14.60 -15.38
C ALA A 25 -5.01 -15.61 -14.37
N PHE A 26 -5.28 -16.82 -14.85
CA PHE A 26 -5.83 -17.91 -14.05
C PHE A 26 -4.96 -19.16 -14.19
N SER A 27 -4.93 -19.94 -13.12
CA SER A 27 -4.25 -21.23 -13.13
C SER A 27 -5.03 -22.28 -12.35
N ALA A 28 -4.91 -23.53 -12.77
CA ALA A 28 -5.44 -24.66 -12.03
C ALA A 28 -4.44 -25.22 -10.99
N ASP A 29 -3.14 -25.06 -11.26
CA ASP A 29 -2.04 -25.69 -10.51
C ASP A 29 -1.05 -24.67 -9.88
N GLY A 30 -1.18 -23.38 -10.21
CA GLY A 30 -0.29 -22.32 -9.75
C GLY A 30 1.02 -22.22 -10.56
N ILE A 31 1.21 -23.08 -11.55
CA ILE A 31 2.43 -23.16 -12.36
C ILE A 31 2.14 -22.72 -13.80
N ARG A 32 1.09 -23.26 -14.41
CA ARG A 32 0.68 -22.91 -15.77
C ARG A 32 -0.43 -21.88 -15.72
N TRP A 33 -0.20 -20.71 -16.33
CA TRP A 33 -1.08 -19.58 -16.29
C TRP A 33 -1.66 -19.25 -17.66
N GLU A 34 -2.96 -19.00 -17.70
CA GLU A 34 -3.68 -18.53 -18.87
C GLU A 34 -4.05 -17.06 -18.68
N LYS A 35 -3.51 -16.18 -19.53
CA LYS A 35 -3.89 -14.77 -19.59
C LYS A 35 -5.36 -14.64 -20.03
N TYR A 36 -6.09 -13.77 -19.38
CA TYR A 36 -7.47 -13.52 -19.74
C TYR A 36 -7.56 -12.71 -21.04
N SER A 37 -8.33 -13.21 -22.00
CA SER A 37 -8.33 -12.70 -23.38
C SER A 37 -8.90 -11.31 -23.58
N ARG A 38 -9.66 -10.78 -22.61
CA ARG A 38 -10.23 -9.42 -22.64
C ARG A 38 -9.43 -8.40 -21.84
N ALA A 39 -8.15 -8.65 -21.63
CA ALA A 39 -7.27 -7.68 -20.98
C ALA A 39 -6.99 -6.47 -21.90
N PRO A 40 -6.70 -5.28 -21.36
CA PRO A 40 -6.75 -4.94 -19.93
C PRO A 40 -8.19 -4.77 -19.43
N LEU A 41 -8.45 -5.13 -18.18
CA LEU A 41 -9.77 -5.02 -17.56
C LEU A 41 -10.05 -3.62 -17.03
N LEU A 42 -9.00 -2.97 -16.53
CA LEU A 42 -8.98 -1.54 -16.20
C LEU A 42 -7.78 -0.95 -16.92
N LYS A 43 -8.02 0.07 -17.71
CA LYS A 43 -6.96 0.73 -18.44
C LYS A 43 -6.24 1.74 -17.53
N SER A 44 -4.97 1.97 -17.79
CA SER A 44 -4.15 2.95 -17.10
C SER A 44 -3.94 4.19 -17.96
N SER A 45 -3.67 5.31 -17.33
CA SER A 45 -3.23 6.54 -18.00
C SER A 45 -1.79 6.50 -18.51
N TYR A 46 -1.02 5.45 -18.19
CA TYR A 46 0.33 5.29 -18.72
C TYR A 46 0.31 4.75 -20.15
N GLY A 47 1.10 5.38 -21.01
CA GLY A 47 1.45 4.85 -22.32
C GLY A 47 2.64 3.90 -22.27
N SER A 48 3.07 3.44 -23.45
CA SER A 48 4.30 2.68 -23.61
C SER A 48 5.45 3.41 -22.94
N TYR A 49 6.30 2.64 -22.25
CA TYR A 49 7.47 3.16 -21.52
C TYR A 49 7.16 4.11 -20.35
N GLY A 50 6.00 3.97 -19.72
CA GLY A 50 5.64 4.75 -18.54
C GLY A 50 5.29 6.23 -18.84
N GLN A 51 5.12 6.58 -20.08
CA GLN A 51 4.60 7.90 -20.45
C GLN A 51 3.07 7.93 -20.32
N ALA A 52 2.55 9.07 -19.87
CA ALA A 52 1.10 9.28 -19.89
C ALA A 52 0.59 9.15 -21.32
N VAL A 53 -0.45 8.34 -21.51
CA VAL A 53 -1.14 8.27 -22.81
C VAL A 53 -1.80 9.63 -23.04
N PRO A 54 -1.52 10.33 -24.13
CA PRO A 54 -2.27 11.52 -24.49
C PRO A 54 -3.75 11.19 -24.50
N PHE A 55 -4.56 12.03 -23.90
CA PHE A 55 -6.01 11.92 -23.94
C PHE A 55 -6.45 11.98 -25.40
N ASP A 56 -6.87 10.86 -25.96
CA ASP A 56 -7.48 10.84 -27.29
C ASP A 56 -8.99 10.93 -27.12
N SER A 57 -9.52 12.12 -27.38
CA SER A 57 -10.96 12.42 -27.29
C SER A 57 -11.82 11.65 -28.29
N ASP A 58 -11.21 10.99 -29.26
CA ASP A 58 -11.93 10.22 -30.29
C ASP A 58 -12.11 8.75 -29.93
N LEU A 59 -11.58 8.31 -28.81
CA LEU A 59 -11.87 6.98 -28.29
C LEU A 59 -13.16 7.04 -27.45
N ASP A 60 -14.23 6.46 -27.92
CA ASP A 60 -15.49 6.18 -27.24
C ASP A 60 -15.31 5.29 -25.98
N GLN A 61 -14.36 5.64 -25.13
CA GLN A 61 -14.02 4.87 -23.96
C GLN A 61 -14.16 5.78 -22.74
N PRO A 62 -14.67 5.28 -21.62
CA PRO A 62 -14.75 6.04 -20.38
C PRO A 62 -13.37 6.26 -19.76
N TRP A 63 -12.48 6.84 -20.53
CA TRP A 63 -11.19 7.39 -20.06
C TRP A 63 -11.38 8.72 -19.35
N ASP A 64 -12.60 9.20 -19.32
CA ASP A 64 -13.06 10.35 -18.57
C ASP A 64 -12.93 10.19 -17.07
N VAL A 65 -12.23 9.12 -16.64
CA VAL A 65 -11.82 9.01 -15.24
C VAL A 65 -10.41 9.60 -15.17
N PRO A 66 -10.26 10.85 -14.74
CA PRO A 66 -8.95 11.46 -14.50
C PRO A 66 -8.15 10.67 -13.45
N LEU A 67 -8.80 9.72 -12.80
CA LEU A 67 -8.27 8.82 -11.78
C LEU A 67 -8.26 7.40 -12.33
N SER A 68 -7.20 6.99 -12.97
CA SER A 68 -6.99 5.61 -13.42
C SER A 68 -6.01 4.89 -12.50
N MET A 69 -6.22 3.59 -12.31
CA MET A 69 -5.23 2.74 -11.63
C MET A 69 -3.95 2.72 -12.46
N SER A 70 -2.83 2.94 -11.80
CA SER A 70 -1.51 2.95 -12.42
C SER A 70 -0.84 1.55 -12.35
N ASP A 71 0.45 1.49 -12.54
CA ASP A 71 1.24 0.26 -12.69
C ASP A 71 1.51 -0.50 -11.39
N ALA A 72 1.36 0.12 -10.24
CA ALA A 72 1.60 -0.52 -8.95
C ALA A 72 0.28 -0.87 -8.25
N VAL A 73 -0.04 -2.15 -8.24
CA VAL A 73 -1.29 -2.70 -7.71
C VAL A 73 -1.03 -3.93 -6.86
N ASP A 74 -1.88 -4.14 -5.86
CA ASP A 74 -1.88 -5.34 -5.04
C ASP A 74 -3.32 -5.78 -4.75
N VAL A 75 -3.56 -7.07 -4.59
CA VAL A 75 -4.91 -7.62 -4.47
C VAL A 75 -5.03 -8.54 -3.26
N ILE A 76 -6.13 -8.39 -2.54
CA ILE A 76 -6.54 -9.28 -1.46
C ILE A 76 -7.94 -9.83 -1.70
N TYR A 77 -8.25 -10.96 -1.08
CA TYR A 77 -9.63 -11.34 -0.86
C TYR A 77 -10.11 -10.71 0.45
N ASP A 78 -11.09 -9.81 0.36
CA ASP A 78 -11.69 -9.14 1.51
C ASP A 78 -12.70 -10.10 2.19
N PRO A 79 -12.40 -10.63 3.38
CA PRO A 79 -13.26 -11.63 4.01
C PRO A 79 -14.57 -11.08 4.56
N ARG A 80 -14.62 -9.78 4.86
CA ARG A 80 -15.82 -9.11 5.36
C ARG A 80 -16.81 -8.80 4.25
N ARG A 81 -16.30 -8.26 3.15
CA ARG A 81 -17.12 -7.87 1.99
C ARG A 81 -17.32 -9.02 1.01
N LYS A 82 -16.52 -10.08 1.13
CA LYS A 82 -16.51 -11.28 0.26
C LYS A 82 -16.26 -10.95 -1.21
N VAL A 83 -15.35 -10.00 -1.45
CA VAL A 83 -14.92 -9.55 -2.77
C VAL A 83 -13.41 -9.61 -2.89
N TYR A 84 -12.91 -9.62 -4.09
CA TYR A 84 -11.52 -9.30 -4.35
C TYR A 84 -11.38 -7.77 -4.34
N ALA A 85 -10.55 -7.25 -3.45
CA ALA A 85 -10.24 -5.84 -3.36
C ALA A 85 -8.82 -5.60 -3.88
N LEU A 86 -8.68 -4.72 -4.83
CA LEU A 86 -7.41 -4.30 -5.38
C LEU A 86 -7.12 -2.89 -4.91
N TYR A 87 -5.97 -2.73 -4.29
CA TYR A 87 -5.43 -1.43 -3.88
C TYR A 87 -4.25 -1.09 -4.75
N GLY A 88 -4.13 0.16 -5.13
CA GLY A 88 -3.07 0.54 -6.02
C GLY A 88 -2.89 2.04 -6.15
N LYS A 89 -1.90 2.37 -6.92
CA LYS A 89 -1.53 3.74 -7.22
C LYS A 89 -2.56 4.37 -8.16
N MET A 90 -3.07 5.54 -7.79
CA MET A 90 -3.89 6.38 -8.65
C MET A 90 -3.28 7.76 -8.79
N TRP A 91 -3.33 8.31 -9.99
CA TRP A 91 -2.95 9.69 -10.22
C TRP A 91 -4.02 10.65 -9.69
N ILE A 92 -3.58 11.77 -9.14
CA ILE A 92 -4.42 12.90 -8.76
C ILE A 92 -3.93 14.15 -9.48
N ASP A 93 -4.87 15.02 -9.84
CA ASP A 93 -4.55 16.29 -10.46
C ASP A 93 -4.13 17.33 -9.43
N GLY A 94 -3.33 18.28 -9.86
CA GLY A 94 -2.87 19.38 -9.04
C GLY A 94 -3.98 20.41 -8.76
N PRO A 95 -3.81 21.23 -7.72
CA PRO A 95 -4.76 22.30 -7.38
C PRO A 95 -4.87 23.40 -8.44
N ASP A 96 -3.91 23.48 -9.34
CA ASP A 96 -3.89 24.38 -10.50
C ASP A 96 -4.53 23.76 -11.75
N GLY A 97 -5.06 22.55 -11.65
CA GLY A 97 -5.62 21.78 -12.76
C GLY A 97 -4.57 21.05 -13.60
N GLY A 98 -3.31 21.06 -13.18
CA GLY A 98 -2.25 20.26 -13.82
C GLY A 98 -2.50 18.78 -13.67
N MET A 99 -2.53 18.03 -14.78
CA MET A 99 -2.79 16.59 -14.77
C MET A 99 -1.60 15.82 -14.20
N TYR A 100 -1.90 14.67 -13.55
CA TYR A 100 -0.88 13.75 -13.05
C TYR A 100 0.11 14.36 -12.06
N TRP A 101 -0.39 15.17 -11.15
CA TRP A 101 0.44 15.88 -10.19
C TRP A 101 1.10 14.96 -9.16
N LYS A 102 0.32 14.07 -8.55
CA LYS A 102 0.76 13.14 -7.50
C LYS A 102 0.03 11.81 -7.58
N HIS A 103 0.52 10.84 -6.82
CA HIS A 103 -0.17 9.59 -6.59
C HIS A 103 -0.85 9.57 -5.21
N GLY A 104 -2.02 8.93 -5.18
CA GLY A 104 -2.74 8.55 -4.00
C GLY A 104 -3.07 7.06 -4.00
N MET A 105 -3.70 6.60 -2.93
CA MET A 105 -4.20 5.24 -2.79
C MET A 105 -5.57 5.12 -3.43
N GLY A 106 -5.67 4.30 -4.46
CA GLY A 106 -6.93 3.92 -5.09
C GLY A 106 -7.39 2.52 -4.71
N ARG A 107 -8.68 2.26 -4.91
CA ARG A 107 -9.28 0.96 -4.67
C ARG A 107 -10.32 0.63 -5.72
N THR A 108 -10.35 -0.62 -6.13
CA THR A 108 -11.47 -1.20 -6.88
C THR A 108 -11.79 -2.59 -6.33
N GLU A 109 -12.94 -3.13 -6.67
CA GLU A 109 -13.36 -4.44 -6.21
C GLU A 109 -14.05 -5.25 -7.31
N SER A 110 -13.98 -6.58 -7.18
CA SER A 110 -14.62 -7.54 -8.07
C SER A 110 -15.11 -8.76 -7.30
N GLU A 111 -16.31 -9.26 -7.61
CA GLU A 111 -16.83 -10.50 -7.05
C GLU A 111 -16.25 -11.74 -7.76
N ASN A 112 -15.84 -11.62 -9.01
CA ASN A 112 -15.45 -12.74 -9.87
C ASN A 112 -14.01 -12.66 -10.42
N PHE A 113 -13.26 -11.62 -10.00
CA PHE A 113 -11.88 -11.35 -10.45
C PHE A 113 -11.75 -10.91 -11.93
N VAL A 114 -12.84 -10.63 -12.60
CA VAL A 114 -12.88 -10.23 -14.01
C VAL A 114 -13.62 -8.91 -14.20
N ASP A 115 -14.79 -8.77 -13.59
CA ASP A 115 -15.59 -7.57 -13.68
C ASP A 115 -15.25 -6.67 -12.49
N TRP A 116 -14.39 -5.70 -12.73
CA TRP A 116 -13.93 -4.74 -11.73
C TRP A 116 -14.75 -3.47 -11.78
N LYS A 117 -15.09 -2.94 -10.63
CA LYS A 117 -15.77 -1.65 -10.52
C LYS A 117 -14.84 -0.51 -10.94
N THR A 118 -15.41 0.64 -11.22
CA THR A 118 -14.62 1.86 -11.41
C THR A 118 -13.77 2.12 -10.17
N PRO A 119 -12.45 2.36 -10.32
CA PRO A 119 -11.59 2.68 -9.20
C PRO A 119 -12.01 3.97 -8.48
N GLU A 120 -11.89 3.96 -7.17
CA GLU A 120 -12.15 5.11 -6.31
C GLU A 120 -10.89 5.52 -5.57
N LEU A 121 -10.66 6.83 -5.45
CA LEU A 121 -9.56 7.38 -4.67
C LEU A 121 -9.95 7.36 -3.19
N LEU A 122 -9.13 6.72 -2.35
CA LEU A 122 -9.41 6.56 -0.92
C LEU A 122 -8.59 7.47 -0.03
N CYS A 123 -7.32 7.64 -0.32
CA CYS A 123 -6.39 8.39 0.53
C CYS A 123 -5.32 9.06 -0.32
N VAL A 124 -5.02 10.28 0.02
CA VAL A 124 -4.00 11.11 -0.66
C VAL A 124 -3.09 11.75 0.36
N PRO A 125 -1.88 12.17 -0.03
CA PRO A 125 -1.11 13.10 0.79
C PRO A 125 -1.91 14.38 1.04
N ASP A 126 -1.88 14.88 2.26
CA ASP A 126 -2.59 16.08 2.68
C ASP A 126 -1.63 17.17 3.21
N GLU A 127 -2.17 18.24 3.75
CA GLU A 127 -1.39 19.39 4.25
C GLU A 127 -0.46 19.06 5.43
N SER A 128 -0.64 17.89 6.06
CA SER A 128 0.27 17.39 7.10
C SER A 128 1.46 16.63 6.55
N ASP A 129 1.44 16.32 5.27
CA ASP A 129 2.56 15.68 4.57
C ASP A 129 3.47 16.73 3.92
N PRO A 130 4.79 16.51 3.82
CA PRO A 130 5.66 17.35 3.02
C PRO A 130 5.17 17.46 1.57
N ALA A 131 5.34 18.64 0.96
CA ALA A 131 4.81 18.93 -0.37
C ALA A 131 5.32 18.00 -1.49
N HIS A 132 6.47 17.38 -1.31
CA HIS A 132 7.12 16.47 -2.26
C HIS A 132 6.79 14.98 -2.03
N VAL A 133 5.93 14.67 -1.07
CA VAL A 133 5.52 13.30 -0.76
C VAL A 133 4.33 12.89 -1.60
N GLU A 134 4.35 11.64 -2.05
CA GLU A 134 3.24 10.95 -2.70
C GLU A 134 3.22 9.46 -2.31
N PHE A 135 2.13 8.75 -2.60
CA PHE A 135 2.00 7.33 -2.31
C PHE A 135 2.33 6.51 -3.55
N HIS A 136 3.45 5.77 -3.52
CA HIS A 136 3.82 4.94 -4.66
C HIS A 136 2.84 3.79 -4.86
N THR A 137 2.54 3.05 -3.81
CA THR A 137 1.42 2.09 -3.71
C THR A 137 1.11 1.81 -2.25
N SER A 138 0.02 1.10 -2.01
CA SER A 138 -0.49 0.90 -0.66
C SER A 138 -0.97 -0.54 -0.49
N PRO A 139 -0.06 -1.53 -0.43
CA PRO A 139 -0.43 -2.92 -0.19
C PRO A 139 -1.22 -3.08 1.10
N VAL A 140 -2.34 -3.79 1.03
CA VAL A 140 -3.25 -3.98 2.16
C VAL A 140 -3.32 -5.45 2.52
N PHE A 141 -3.31 -5.75 3.81
CA PHE A 141 -3.63 -7.09 4.33
C PHE A 141 -4.64 -6.99 5.48
N PHE A 142 -5.37 -8.08 5.68
CA PHE A 142 -6.37 -8.18 6.73
C PHE A 142 -5.86 -9.10 7.83
N TYR A 143 -5.84 -8.60 9.07
CA TYR A 143 -5.38 -9.35 10.22
C TYR A 143 -6.12 -8.92 11.49
N GLN A 144 -6.61 -9.89 12.29
CA GLN A 144 -7.29 -9.66 13.57
C GLN A 144 -8.38 -8.57 13.48
N ASP A 145 -9.24 -8.70 12.47
CA ASP A 145 -10.35 -7.75 12.23
C ASP A 145 -9.96 -6.31 11.93
N VAL A 146 -8.71 -6.09 11.51
CA VAL A 146 -8.17 -4.80 11.08
C VAL A 146 -7.57 -4.94 9.69
N TYR A 147 -7.80 -3.95 8.84
CA TYR A 147 -7.04 -3.78 7.61
C TYR A 147 -5.80 -2.95 7.92
N PHE A 148 -4.65 -3.46 7.55
CA PHE A 148 -3.37 -2.79 7.61
C PHE A 148 -2.92 -2.43 6.21
N CYS A 149 -2.36 -1.24 6.06
CA CYS A 149 -1.76 -0.78 4.82
C CYS A 149 -0.26 -0.54 5.03
N LEU A 150 0.56 -1.14 4.17
CA LEU A 150 1.98 -0.87 4.08
C LEU A 150 2.19 0.24 3.03
N ASN A 151 1.87 1.48 3.41
CA ASN A 151 1.86 2.62 2.51
C ASN A 151 3.28 3.01 2.12
N GLN A 152 3.61 2.91 0.85
CA GLN A 152 4.91 3.23 0.29
C GLN A 152 5.02 4.74 0.07
N ILE A 153 5.64 5.42 1.00
CA ILE A 153 5.84 6.87 0.98
C ILE A 153 6.99 7.20 0.05
N LEU A 154 6.68 7.70 -1.14
CA LEU A 154 7.65 8.17 -2.10
C LEU A 154 7.99 9.63 -1.81
N ASN A 155 9.23 9.89 -1.43
CA ASN A 155 9.77 11.23 -1.22
C ASN A 155 10.57 11.68 -2.44
N ARG A 156 10.03 12.62 -3.20
CA ARG A 156 10.65 13.15 -4.41
C ARG A 156 11.64 14.31 -4.20
N ASP A 157 11.79 14.78 -2.97
CA ASP A 157 12.80 15.78 -2.62
C ASP A 157 14.23 15.20 -2.71
N VAL A 158 14.32 13.88 -2.59
CA VAL A 158 15.58 13.16 -2.79
C VAL A 158 15.70 12.74 -4.25
N GLN A 159 16.87 12.97 -4.84
CA GLN A 159 17.14 12.57 -6.22
C GLN A 159 16.82 11.10 -6.47
N GLY A 160 16.08 10.81 -7.53
CA GLY A 160 15.61 9.49 -7.87
C GLY A 160 14.37 9.04 -7.09
N GLY A 161 13.90 9.83 -6.13
CA GLY A 161 12.78 9.49 -5.24
C GLY A 161 13.09 8.28 -4.35
N VAL A 162 12.88 8.39 -3.06
CA VAL A 162 13.15 7.30 -2.12
C VAL A 162 11.84 6.80 -1.49
N ILE A 163 11.79 5.52 -1.12
CA ILE A 163 10.57 4.92 -0.57
C ILE A 163 10.85 4.27 0.77
N ASP A 164 10.12 4.74 1.78
CA ASP A 164 9.97 4.14 3.10
C ASP A 164 8.52 3.68 3.32
N ILE A 165 8.27 2.81 4.30
CA ILE A 165 6.95 2.25 4.55
C ILE A 165 6.31 2.85 5.78
N GLU A 166 5.14 3.45 5.60
CA GLU A 166 4.28 3.94 6.67
C GLU A 166 3.16 2.92 6.95
N LEU A 167 2.75 2.78 8.20
CA LEU A 167 1.63 1.93 8.58
C LEU A 167 0.33 2.72 8.58
N GLY A 168 -0.60 2.34 7.71
CA GLY A 168 -1.99 2.77 7.75
C GLY A 168 -2.90 1.70 8.35
N ILE A 169 -4.00 2.12 8.95
CA ILE A 169 -5.01 1.23 9.54
C ILE A 169 -6.42 1.62 9.12
N SER A 170 -7.28 0.62 8.95
CA SER A 170 -8.69 0.81 8.66
C SER A 170 -9.56 -0.26 9.31
N ARG A 171 -10.81 0.08 9.65
CA ARG A 171 -11.80 -0.86 10.16
C ARG A 171 -12.69 -1.46 9.06
N ASP A 172 -12.73 -0.83 7.89
CA ASP A 172 -13.64 -1.19 6.79
C ASP A 172 -12.92 -1.37 5.43
N GLY A 173 -11.60 -1.12 5.36
CA GLY A 173 -10.81 -1.18 4.14
C GLY A 173 -11.07 -0.01 3.17
N ILE A 174 -11.80 1.00 3.60
CA ILE A 174 -12.17 2.19 2.82
C ILE A 174 -11.70 3.47 3.51
N ASN A 175 -12.05 3.62 4.78
CA ASN A 175 -11.67 4.78 5.58
C ASN A 175 -10.34 4.50 6.27
N TRP A 176 -9.31 5.24 5.88
CA TRP A 176 -7.93 5.00 6.33
C TRP A 176 -7.47 6.04 7.33
N HIS A 177 -6.74 5.57 8.34
CA HIS A 177 -6.03 6.39 9.31
C HIS A 177 -4.54 6.14 9.21
N ARG A 178 -3.75 7.21 9.27
CA ARG A 178 -2.29 7.22 9.23
C ARG A 178 -1.76 7.76 10.57
N PRO A 179 -1.77 6.96 11.63
CA PRO A 179 -1.51 7.47 12.99
C PRO A 179 -0.04 7.81 13.25
N PHE A 180 0.89 7.32 12.42
CA PHE A 180 2.34 7.40 12.66
C PHE A 180 3.08 8.06 11.50
N ARG A 181 2.54 9.13 10.92
CA ARG A 181 3.10 9.81 9.72
C ARG A 181 4.57 10.23 9.85
N SER A 182 5.05 10.49 11.06
CA SER A 182 6.45 10.88 11.31
C SER A 182 7.39 9.70 11.61
N HIS A 183 6.87 8.48 11.63
CA HIS A 183 7.63 7.28 11.98
C HIS A 183 7.33 6.19 10.96
N PHE A 184 8.35 5.77 10.24
CA PHE A 184 8.20 4.67 9.32
C PHE A 184 8.11 3.33 10.05
N PHE A 185 7.16 2.50 9.61
CA PHE A 185 7.02 1.12 10.08
C PHE A 185 8.19 0.24 9.63
N LEU A 186 8.66 0.47 8.41
CA LEU A 186 9.88 -0.12 7.87
C LEU A 186 10.63 0.96 7.11
N SER A 187 11.82 1.29 7.59
CA SER A 187 12.69 2.28 6.97
C SER A 187 13.71 1.59 6.07
N ARG A 188 14.13 2.30 5.05
CA ARG A 188 15.30 1.94 4.26
C ARG A 188 16.53 1.80 5.13
N SER A 189 17.46 0.97 4.70
CA SER A 189 18.80 0.89 5.31
C SER A 189 19.68 2.10 4.93
N GLY A 190 20.92 2.10 5.41
CA GLY A 190 21.89 3.12 5.03
C GLY A 190 22.16 3.14 3.51
N HIS A 191 22.64 4.27 3.02
CA HIS A 191 22.84 4.57 1.59
C HIS A 191 23.64 3.50 0.81
N ASP A 192 24.55 2.79 1.46
CA ASP A 192 25.41 1.79 0.81
C ASP A 192 24.82 0.36 0.83
N GLN A 193 23.60 0.21 1.32
CA GLN A 193 22.93 -1.08 1.40
C GLN A 193 22.03 -1.33 0.16
N PHE A 194 21.71 -2.61 -0.08
CA PHE A 194 20.88 -2.99 -1.24
C PHE A 194 19.48 -2.36 -1.25
N ASP A 195 18.98 -1.97 -0.09
CA ASP A 195 17.66 -1.35 0.13
C ASP A 195 17.77 0.13 0.57
N GLY A 196 18.92 0.76 0.38
CA GLY A 196 19.19 2.14 0.81
C GLY A 196 18.44 3.21 0.01
N GLY A 197 17.92 2.88 -1.17
CA GLY A 197 17.15 3.80 -2.02
C GLY A 197 15.66 3.63 -1.92
N SER A 198 15.16 2.39 -1.98
CA SER A 198 13.72 2.13 -1.98
C SER A 198 13.37 0.75 -1.45
N ILE A 199 12.23 0.67 -0.77
CA ILE A 199 11.62 -0.56 -0.26
C ILE A 199 10.25 -0.74 -0.90
N PHE A 200 9.97 -1.94 -1.42
CA PHE A 200 8.68 -2.31 -1.99
C PHE A 200 8.11 -3.51 -1.26
N THR A 201 6.99 -3.32 -0.61
CA THR A 201 6.25 -4.35 0.13
C THR A 201 5.11 -4.93 -0.72
N ASN A 202 4.46 -5.97 -0.20
CA ASN A 202 3.28 -6.60 -0.79
C ASN A 202 2.20 -6.87 0.28
N SER A 203 1.03 -7.33 -0.15
CA SER A 203 -0.14 -7.59 0.71
C SER A 203 -0.12 -8.96 1.42
N THR A 204 0.96 -9.71 1.37
CA THR A 204 1.00 -11.10 1.85
C THR A 204 2.07 -11.34 2.92
N PRO A 205 1.93 -10.75 4.12
CA PRO A 205 2.81 -11.10 5.23
C PRO A 205 2.62 -12.57 5.61
N VAL A 206 3.69 -13.23 6.05
CA VAL A 206 3.64 -14.59 6.58
C VAL A 206 3.44 -14.51 8.08
N ILE A 207 2.28 -14.96 8.54
CA ILE A 207 1.89 -14.91 9.96
C ILE A 207 2.21 -16.27 10.58
N LEU A 208 3.10 -16.26 11.56
CA LEU A 208 3.51 -17.41 12.36
C LEU A 208 2.96 -17.29 13.79
N ASP A 209 3.25 -18.27 14.63
CA ASP A 209 2.72 -18.30 16.00
C ASP A 209 3.27 -17.18 16.89
N ASP A 210 4.52 -16.79 16.69
CA ASP A 210 5.27 -15.82 17.51
C ASP A 210 5.70 -14.57 16.74
N GLU A 211 5.69 -14.60 15.42
CA GLU A 211 6.17 -13.49 14.58
C GLU A 211 5.36 -13.32 13.30
N ILE A 212 5.50 -12.15 12.71
CA ILE A 212 4.97 -11.83 11.37
C ILE A 212 6.17 -11.44 10.50
N ARG A 213 6.28 -12.07 9.32
CA ARG A 213 7.35 -11.84 8.36
C ARG A 213 6.87 -11.03 7.18
N PHE A 214 7.60 -9.97 6.88
CA PHE A 214 7.38 -9.13 5.72
C PHE A 214 8.56 -9.28 4.77
N TYR A 215 8.34 -9.95 3.64
CA TYR A 215 9.31 -9.97 2.56
C TYR A 215 9.13 -8.72 1.70
N TYR A 216 10.23 -8.07 1.36
CA TYR A 216 10.21 -6.85 0.55
C TYR A 216 11.30 -6.86 -0.51
N GLY A 217 11.04 -6.17 -1.62
CA GLY A 217 12.07 -5.83 -2.60
C GLY A 217 12.84 -4.60 -2.13
N GLY A 218 14.16 -4.65 -2.17
CA GLY A 218 15.03 -3.53 -1.86
C GLY A 218 15.83 -3.11 -3.09
N TYR A 219 16.06 -1.81 -3.23
CA TYR A 219 16.87 -1.21 -4.28
C TYR A 219 17.80 -0.17 -3.67
N SER A 220 19.09 -0.22 -4.04
CA SER A 220 20.10 0.71 -3.53
C SER A 220 19.91 2.14 -4.01
N GLN A 221 19.10 2.33 -5.04
CA GLN A 221 18.78 3.64 -5.63
C GLN A 221 17.30 3.97 -5.51
N GLY A 222 16.96 5.23 -5.82
CA GLY A 222 15.58 5.71 -5.77
C GLY A 222 14.66 4.98 -6.75
N ALA A 223 13.35 5.13 -6.53
CA ALA A 223 12.30 4.48 -7.31
C ALA A 223 12.15 5.04 -8.73
N THR A 224 12.68 6.23 -8.99
CA THR A 224 12.57 6.91 -10.28
C THR A 224 13.97 7.32 -10.77
N GLY A 225 14.26 7.07 -12.04
CA GLY A 225 15.52 7.49 -12.66
C GLY A 225 16.73 6.62 -12.31
N ALA A 226 16.48 5.35 -12.03
CA ALA A 226 17.56 4.36 -11.90
C ALA A 226 18.16 4.02 -13.28
N ASP A 227 18.58 5.03 -14.03
CA ASP A 227 19.31 4.84 -15.29
C ASP A 227 20.75 4.37 -15.06
N ASP A 228 21.15 4.22 -13.81
CA ASP A 228 22.48 3.74 -13.45
C ASP A 228 22.49 2.21 -13.41
N TYR A 229 23.24 1.61 -14.33
CA TYR A 229 23.47 0.17 -14.41
C TYR A 229 24.16 -0.44 -13.15
N ASN A 230 24.57 0.38 -12.21
CA ASN A 230 25.26 -0.03 -10.98
C ASN A 230 24.31 -0.20 -9.76
N HIS A 231 23.00 -0.21 -9.95
CA HIS A 231 22.09 -0.46 -8.83
C HIS A 231 22.16 -1.91 -8.37
N VAL A 232 22.12 -2.10 -7.07
CA VAL A 232 21.97 -3.40 -6.43
C VAL A 232 20.53 -3.54 -5.99
N SER A 233 19.97 -4.72 -6.20
CA SER A 233 18.63 -5.05 -5.73
C SER A 233 18.62 -6.42 -5.06
N GLY A 234 17.63 -6.65 -4.22
CA GLY A 234 17.51 -7.91 -3.50
C GLY A 234 16.17 -8.05 -2.81
N VAL A 235 16.00 -9.19 -2.16
CA VAL A 235 14.85 -9.45 -1.28
C VAL A 235 15.31 -9.35 0.16
N GLY A 236 14.64 -8.48 0.92
CA GLY A 236 14.82 -8.33 2.36
C GLY A 236 13.73 -9.07 3.14
N LEU A 237 14.02 -9.29 4.40
CA LEU A 237 13.08 -9.84 5.38
C LEU A 237 13.06 -8.95 6.61
N ALA A 238 11.88 -8.38 6.88
CA ALA A 238 11.59 -7.73 8.16
C ALA A 238 10.73 -8.65 9.03
N VAL A 239 11.07 -8.73 10.31
CA VAL A 239 10.36 -9.57 11.27
C VAL A 239 9.76 -8.69 12.34
N LEU A 240 8.48 -8.85 12.59
CA LEU A 240 7.74 -8.23 13.67
C LEU A 240 7.33 -9.30 14.66
N GLN A 241 7.61 -9.11 15.93
CA GLN A 241 7.01 -9.93 16.97
C GLN A 241 5.49 -9.84 16.87
N ARG A 242 4.79 -10.97 16.98
CA ARG A 242 3.36 -11.04 16.74
C ARG A 242 2.59 -9.99 17.53
N ASP A 243 1.64 -9.35 16.88
CA ASP A 243 0.73 -8.31 17.42
C ASP A 243 1.43 -7.00 17.88
N ARG A 244 2.72 -6.80 17.58
CA ARG A 244 3.50 -5.63 18.00
C ARG A 244 3.56 -4.52 16.93
N PHE A 245 2.47 -4.27 16.21
CA PHE A 245 2.41 -3.21 15.18
C PHE A 245 2.59 -1.80 15.75
N ALA A 246 2.08 -1.57 16.94
CA ALA A 246 2.20 -0.32 17.67
C ALA A 246 2.04 -0.58 19.17
N GLY A 247 2.58 0.32 19.97
CA GLY A 247 2.49 0.26 21.42
C GLY A 247 2.30 1.63 22.04
N LEU A 248 2.02 1.64 23.32
CA LEU A 248 2.00 2.83 24.14
C LEU A 248 3.19 2.76 25.11
N THR A 249 3.92 3.85 25.23
CA THR A 249 4.96 4.01 26.23
C THR A 249 4.52 5.02 27.28
N PRO A 250 4.94 4.90 28.53
CA PRO A 250 4.71 5.93 29.54
C PRO A 250 5.24 7.28 29.06
N VAL A 251 4.50 8.35 29.36
CA VAL A 251 4.96 9.71 29.10
C VAL A 251 6.19 10.00 29.95
N SER A 252 7.24 10.57 29.37
CA SER A 252 8.44 10.93 30.10
C SER A 252 8.15 11.98 31.18
N LEU A 253 8.98 12.04 32.23
CA LEU A 253 8.79 13.04 33.29
C LEU A 253 8.92 14.47 32.76
N SER A 254 9.72 14.70 31.74
CA SER A 254 9.82 16.02 31.08
C SER A 254 8.53 16.41 30.38
N ASP A 255 7.83 15.46 29.79
CA ASP A 255 6.57 15.69 29.07
C ASP A 255 5.36 15.79 30.01
N GLN A 256 5.54 15.45 31.26
CA GLN A 256 4.51 15.57 32.30
C GLN A 256 4.49 16.94 32.99
N SER A 257 5.22 17.92 32.49
CA SER A 257 5.33 19.26 33.08
C SER A 257 3.99 20.00 33.26
N THR A 258 2.99 19.64 32.49
CA THR A 258 1.61 20.19 32.57
C THR A 258 0.73 19.49 33.60
N LEU A 259 1.15 18.36 34.15
CA LEU A 259 0.38 17.64 35.15
C LEU A 259 0.52 18.30 36.54
N ARG A 260 -0.59 18.45 37.24
CA ARG A 260 -0.59 18.98 38.61
C ARG A 260 0.24 18.10 39.56
N LYS A 261 0.26 16.79 39.29
CA LYS A 261 0.95 15.80 40.09
C LYS A 261 1.49 14.72 39.15
N PRO A 262 2.74 14.80 38.72
CA PRO A 262 3.35 13.80 37.86
C PRO A 262 3.28 12.40 38.49
N LEU A 263 2.91 11.41 37.71
CA LEU A 263 2.90 10.02 38.13
C LEU A 263 4.31 9.45 37.94
N GLN A 264 4.89 8.89 39.01
CA GLN A 264 6.18 8.22 38.94
C GLN A 264 5.94 6.71 38.97
N ASN A 265 6.58 6.00 38.05
CA ASN A 265 6.51 4.53 37.97
C ASN A 265 5.13 3.92 37.82
N ILE A 266 4.16 4.70 37.33
CA ILE A 266 2.80 4.22 37.08
C ILE A 266 2.40 4.64 35.67
N GLY A 267 2.08 3.67 34.83
CA GLY A 267 1.42 3.87 33.55
C GLY A 267 -0.08 3.64 33.69
N GLN A 268 -0.89 4.52 33.13
CA GLN A 268 -2.34 4.32 33.08
C GLN A 268 -2.82 4.47 31.64
N ILE A 269 -3.60 3.49 31.18
CA ILE A 269 -4.27 3.49 29.88
C ILE A 269 -5.75 3.43 30.12
N THR A 270 -6.50 4.36 29.54
CA THR A 270 -7.95 4.35 29.51
C THR A 270 -8.41 4.04 28.10
N LEU A 271 -9.04 2.90 27.90
CA LEU A 271 -9.61 2.51 26.62
C LEU A 271 -11.03 3.05 26.46
N LYS A 272 -11.49 3.15 25.22
CA LYS A 272 -12.92 3.31 24.97
C LYS A 272 -13.69 2.12 25.56
N PRO A 273 -14.94 2.32 26.00
CA PRO A 273 -15.76 1.21 26.47
C PRO A 273 -15.83 0.09 25.44
N ILE A 274 -15.57 -1.13 25.88
CA ILE A 274 -15.66 -2.35 25.05
C ILE A 274 -16.72 -3.28 25.63
N ILE A 275 -17.42 -3.98 24.77
CA ILE A 275 -18.42 -4.97 25.18
C ILE A 275 -17.69 -6.28 25.38
N LEU A 276 -17.70 -6.78 26.62
CA LEU A 276 -17.06 -8.06 27.00
C LEU A 276 -18.07 -9.21 27.08
N ALA A 277 -19.27 -9.07 26.53
CA ALA A 277 -20.25 -10.12 26.49
C ALA A 277 -19.68 -11.36 25.75
N ASN A 278 -19.66 -12.50 26.40
CA ASN A 278 -19.15 -13.79 25.91
C ASN A 278 -17.61 -13.92 25.86
N TRP A 279 -16.88 -13.15 26.64
CA TRP A 279 -15.43 -13.28 26.74
C TRP A 279 -15.05 -13.85 28.09
N ASP A 280 -14.38 -14.98 28.08
CA ASP A 280 -13.95 -15.67 29.32
C ASP A 280 -12.58 -15.13 29.80
N GLN A 281 -11.79 -14.55 28.92
CA GLN A 281 -10.43 -14.09 29.21
C GLN A 281 -10.07 -12.83 28.42
N ILE A 282 -9.25 -11.98 29.01
CA ILE A 282 -8.63 -10.82 28.37
C ILE A 282 -7.12 -11.03 28.45
N PHE A 283 -6.46 -10.94 27.30
CA PHE A 283 -5.01 -10.98 27.22
C PHE A 283 -4.44 -9.58 26.99
N LEU A 284 -3.37 -9.27 27.72
CA LEU A 284 -2.62 -8.05 27.55
C LEU A 284 -1.24 -8.39 27.01
N ASN A 285 -0.89 -7.81 25.84
CA ASN A 285 0.45 -7.90 25.29
C ASN A 285 1.26 -6.69 25.80
N ALA A 286 1.99 -6.86 26.87
CA ALA A 286 2.74 -5.79 27.51
C ALA A 286 4.17 -6.26 27.81
N ASP A 287 5.12 -5.33 27.66
CA ASP A 287 6.45 -5.43 28.22
C ASP A 287 6.49 -4.54 29.47
N ALA A 288 6.71 -5.13 30.60
CA ALA A 288 6.71 -4.47 31.92
C ALA A 288 8.07 -4.52 32.61
N SER A 289 9.13 -4.82 31.86
CA SER A 289 10.52 -4.88 32.38
C SER A 289 11.12 -3.51 32.66
#